data_e89c49d32e0cd3771852edea3d483b85
#
_entry.id   e89c49d32e0cd3771852edea3d483b85
#
_cell.length_a   1.000
_cell.length_b   1.000
_cell.length_c   1.000
_cell.angle_alpha   90.00
_cell.angle_beta   90.00
_cell.angle_gamma   90.00
#
_symmetry.space_group_name_H-M   'P 1'
#
loop_
_entity.id
_entity.type
_entity.pdbx_description
1 polymer ?
#
loop_
_entity_poly.entity_id
_entity_poly.type
_entity_poly.pdbx_seq_one_letter_code
_entity_poly.pdbx_strand_id
1 'polypeptide(L)'
;MKSKLILATIAAITISTGASAQKVSAAKVPISVKESFIKAYPKATKTHWDKENKDYEASFKQDAETMSVLMDSKGQILEVEKGIKATDFPAAVQAALKGKKVKEAAIITKGGKTFYEAEVGGKDLLFDADGKAIH
;
A
#
# COMPACT_ATOMS: atom_id res chain seq x y z
N MET A 1 7.83 -15.29 -15.24
CA MET A 1 7.73 -13.85 -15.47
C MET A 1 7.95 -13.15 -14.15
N LYS A 2 9.01 -12.36 -14.07
CA LYS A 2 9.24 -11.54 -12.89
C LYS A 2 8.24 -10.39 -12.96
N SER A 3 7.14 -10.49 -12.23
CA SER A 3 6.33 -9.32 -11.92
C SER A 3 7.23 -8.37 -11.17
N LYS A 4 7.71 -7.36 -11.82
CA LYS A 4 8.14 -6.17 -11.11
C LYS A 4 6.84 -5.61 -10.55
N LEU A 5 6.56 -5.97 -9.29
CA LEU A 5 5.66 -5.16 -8.52
C LEU A 5 6.33 -3.80 -8.47
N ILE A 6 5.95 -2.95 -9.38
CA ILE A 6 6.11 -1.54 -9.17
C ILE A 6 5.10 -1.31 -8.07
N LEU A 7 5.57 -1.28 -6.82
CA LEU A 7 4.83 -0.58 -5.80
C LEU A 7 4.62 0.80 -6.42
N ALA A 8 3.50 0.96 -7.08
CA ALA A 8 3.03 2.28 -7.38
C ALA A 8 2.97 2.94 -6.01
N THR A 9 3.87 3.86 -5.81
CA THR A 9 3.82 4.74 -4.66
C THR A 9 2.37 5.14 -4.55
N ILE A 10 1.67 4.60 -3.56
CA ILE A 10 0.36 5.12 -3.27
C ILE A 10 0.62 6.59 -3.04
N ALA A 11 0.34 7.37 -4.07
CA ALA A 11 0.17 8.78 -3.85
C ALA A 11 -0.89 8.83 -2.77
N ALA A 12 -0.43 8.92 -1.53
CA ALA A 12 -1.32 9.12 -0.44
C ALA A 12 -2.37 10.10 -0.92
N ILE A 13 -3.62 9.89 -0.52
CA ILE A 13 -4.63 10.93 -0.58
C ILE A 13 -4.16 12.06 0.35
N THR A 14 -3.01 12.55 0.07
CA THR A 14 -2.50 13.82 0.50
C THR A 14 -2.28 14.57 -0.78
N ILE A 15 -3.05 15.59 -0.97
CA ILE A 15 -2.68 16.72 -1.79
C ILE A 15 -1.39 17.28 -1.17
N SER A 16 -0.30 16.57 -1.36
CA SER A 16 1.02 16.97 -0.94
C SER A 16 1.88 17.01 -2.18
N THR A 17 1.98 18.20 -2.67
CA THR A 17 2.98 18.62 -3.63
C THR A 17 4.36 18.14 -3.17
N GLY A 18 4.92 17.15 -3.86
CA GLY A 18 6.36 16.95 -3.88
C GLY A 18 6.96 15.98 -2.85
N ALA A 19 6.22 15.00 -2.33
CA ALA A 19 6.83 13.94 -1.53
C ALA A 19 7.43 12.85 -2.44
N SER A 20 8.75 12.79 -2.54
CA SER A 20 9.46 11.68 -3.15
C SER A 20 9.81 10.65 -2.09
N ALA A 21 9.37 9.39 -2.27
CA ALA A 21 9.84 8.27 -1.48
C ALA A 21 11.33 8.03 -1.77
N GLN A 22 12.14 7.90 -0.72
CA GLN A 22 13.57 7.59 -0.84
C GLN A 22 13.86 6.25 -0.19
N LYS A 23 14.54 5.36 -0.93
CA LYS A 23 15.04 4.12 -0.35
C LYS A 23 15.98 4.42 0.80
N VAL A 24 15.76 3.74 1.92
CA VAL A 24 16.63 3.83 3.09
C VAL A 24 17.08 2.43 3.52
N SER A 25 18.30 2.34 4.04
CA SER A 25 18.75 1.10 4.66
C SER A 25 18.05 0.88 6.00
N ALA A 26 17.86 -0.37 6.39
CA ALA A 26 17.26 -0.72 7.68
C ALA A 26 18.02 -0.08 8.87
N ALA A 27 19.33 0.12 8.75
CA ALA A 27 20.12 0.77 9.78
C ALA A 27 19.72 2.23 10.03
N LYS A 28 19.14 2.91 9.06
CA LYS A 28 18.69 4.30 9.17
C LYS A 28 17.23 4.43 9.59
N VAL A 29 16.51 3.32 9.69
CA VAL A 29 15.12 3.32 10.18
C VAL A 29 15.14 3.36 11.72
N PRO A 30 14.35 4.23 12.37
CA PRO A 30 14.29 4.29 13.83
C PRO A 30 13.98 2.93 14.46
N ILE A 31 14.57 2.64 15.60
CA ILE A 31 14.36 1.36 16.31
C ILE A 31 12.87 1.17 16.63
N SER A 32 12.18 2.21 17.07
CA SER A 32 10.75 2.18 17.36
C SER A 32 9.91 1.72 16.17
N VAL A 33 10.27 2.16 14.95
CA VAL A 33 9.59 1.76 13.72
C VAL A 33 9.86 0.29 13.41
N LYS A 34 11.13 -0.14 13.50
CA LYS A 34 11.50 -1.55 13.25
C LYS A 34 10.87 -2.52 14.25
N GLU A 35 10.87 -2.18 15.52
CA GLU A 35 10.25 -3.01 16.56
C GLU A 35 8.74 -3.13 16.37
N SER A 36 8.07 -2.02 16.07
CA SER A 36 6.64 -2.01 15.76
C SER A 36 6.32 -2.89 14.54
N PHE A 37 7.14 -2.78 13.49
CA PHE A 37 7.00 -3.58 12.29
C PHE A 37 7.17 -5.09 12.56
N ILE A 38 8.22 -5.49 13.26
CA ILE A 38 8.48 -6.90 13.59
C ILE A 38 7.37 -7.47 14.47
N LYS A 39 6.87 -6.68 15.41
CA LYS A 39 5.76 -7.06 16.28
C LYS A 39 4.47 -7.29 15.50
N ALA A 40 4.15 -6.40 14.57
CA ALA A 40 2.93 -6.49 13.76
C ALA A 40 3.02 -7.56 12.65
N TYR A 41 4.21 -7.74 12.08
CA TYR A 41 4.44 -8.63 10.93
C TYR A 41 5.63 -9.57 11.16
N PRO A 42 5.55 -10.49 12.12
CA PRO A 42 6.70 -11.36 12.49
C PRO A 42 7.11 -12.32 11.37
N LYS A 43 6.23 -12.57 10.41
CA LYS A 43 6.49 -13.47 9.27
C LYS A 43 6.91 -12.72 7.99
N ALA A 44 7.12 -11.42 8.07
CA ALA A 44 7.52 -10.63 6.92
C ALA A 44 8.85 -11.09 6.33
N THR A 45 8.91 -11.21 5.02
CA THR A 45 10.11 -11.56 4.24
C THR A 45 10.34 -10.53 3.14
N LYS A 46 11.58 -10.45 2.63
CA LYS A 46 11.95 -9.56 1.52
C LYS A 46 11.59 -8.10 1.80
N THR A 47 11.80 -7.65 3.02
CA THR A 47 11.46 -6.31 3.46
C THR A 47 12.39 -5.26 2.86
N HIS A 48 11.78 -4.21 2.31
CA HIS A 48 12.44 -3.00 1.83
C HIS A 48 11.89 -1.80 2.58
N TRP A 49 12.72 -0.81 2.81
CA TRP A 49 12.34 0.41 3.49
C TRP A 49 12.47 1.63 2.59
N ASP A 50 11.45 2.46 2.63
CA ASP A 50 11.44 3.77 1.99
C ASP A 50 11.09 4.84 3.03
N LYS A 51 11.63 6.04 2.86
CA LYS A 51 11.27 7.19 3.68
C LYS A 51 10.39 8.12 2.85
N GLU A 52 9.19 8.39 3.36
CA GLU A 52 8.24 9.32 2.77
C GLU A 52 8.05 10.52 3.70
N ASN A 53 8.64 11.65 3.37
CA ASN A 53 8.68 12.83 4.25
C ASN A 53 9.27 12.48 5.63
N LYS A 54 8.45 12.49 6.66
CA LYS A 54 8.81 12.13 8.04
C LYS A 54 8.47 10.69 8.41
N ASP A 55 7.74 9.97 7.53
CA ASP A 55 7.23 8.64 7.79
C ASP A 55 8.08 7.56 7.08
N TYR A 56 7.89 6.32 7.45
CA TYR A 56 8.65 5.18 6.94
C TYR A 56 7.69 4.12 6.39
N GLU A 57 7.96 3.66 5.17
CA GLU A 57 7.22 2.57 4.54
C GLU A 57 8.05 1.31 4.53
N ALA A 58 7.48 0.21 4.98
CA ALA A 58 8.00 -1.13 4.78
C ALA A 58 7.20 -1.84 3.70
N SER A 59 7.88 -2.30 2.67
CA SER A 59 7.32 -3.16 1.63
C SER A 59 7.86 -4.57 1.81
N PHE A 60 6.99 -5.57 1.88
CA PHE A 60 7.37 -6.93 2.25
C PHE A 60 6.41 -7.96 1.67
N LYS A 61 6.77 -9.23 1.84
CA LYS A 61 5.89 -10.36 1.56
C LYS A 61 5.57 -11.08 2.85
N GLN A 62 4.33 -11.50 2.99
CA GLN A 62 3.86 -12.35 4.07
C GLN A 62 2.82 -13.33 3.54
N ASP A 63 3.03 -14.64 3.78
CA ASP A 63 2.14 -15.72 3.31
C ASP A 63 1.85 -15.64 1.79
N ALA A 64 2.89 -15.37 0.99
CA ALA A 64 2.85 -15.15 -0.46
C ALA A 64 2.08 -13.88 -0.90
N GLU A 65 1.58 -13.08 0.01
CA GLU A 65 0.93 -11.80 -0.27
C GLU A 65 1.95 -10.66 -0.27
N THR A 66 1.76 -9.71 -1.15
CA THR A 66 2.54 -8.47 -1.17
C THR A 66 1.85 -7.44 -0.32
N MET A 67 2.60 -6.83 0.58
CA MET A 67 2.09 -5.85 1.53
C MET A 67 3.01 -4.64 1.62
N SER A 68 2.44 -3.51 2.00
CA SER A 68 3.20 -2.38 2.53
C SER A 68 2.52 -1.79 3.75
N VAL A 69 3.31 -1.20 4.62
CA VAL A 69 2.84 -0.52 5.82
C VAL A 69 3.58 0.80 5.98
N LEU A 70 2.82 1.88 6.11
CA LEU A 70 3.34 3.21 6.40
C LEU A 70 3.24 3.46 7.91
N MET A 71 4.34 3.88 8.52
CA MET A 71 4.44 4.17 9.96
C MET A 71 5.08 5.53 10.19
N ASP A 72 4.64 6.22 11.22
CA ASP A 72 5.32 7.41 11.68
C ASP A 72 6.65 7.06 12.39
N SER A 73 7.43 8.07 12.73
CA SER A 73 8.74 7.88 13.39
C SER A 73 8.67 7.25 14.79
N LYS A 74 7.48 7.18 15.37
CA LYS A 74 7.21 6.53 16.67
C LYS A 74 6.79 5.06 16.51
N GLY A 75 6.62 4.59 15.26
CA GLY A 75 6.17 3.23 14.96
C GLY A 75 4.65 3.06 14.96
N GLN A 76 3.89 4.15 14.95
CA GLN A 76 2.44 4.07 14.79
C GLN A 76 2.09 3.76 13.33
N ILE A 77 1.27 2.75 13.10
CA ILE A 77 0.80 2.37 11.77
C ILE A 77 -0.23 3.39 11.29
N LEU A 78 0.06 4.01 10.15
CA LEU A 78 -0.79 5.02 9.52
C LEU A 78 -1.63 4.44 8.39
N GLU A 79 -1.04 3.51 7.62
CA GLU A 79 -1.68 2.90 6.46
C GLU A 79 -1.14 1.50 6.24
N VAL A 80 -2.02 0.59 5.83
CA VAL A 80 -1.67 -0.77 5.42
C VAL A 80 -2.24 -1.02 4.04
N GLU A 81 -1.41 -1.49 3.13
CA GLU A 81 -1.81 -1.94 1.80
C GLU A 81 -1.53 -3.42 1.65
N LYS A 82 -2.46 -4.13 1.03
CA LYS A 82 -2.37 -5.55 0.75
C LYS A 82 -2.79 -5.82 -0.69
N GLY A 83 -1.92 -6.44 -1.47
CA GLY A 83 -2.25 -6.94 -2.80
C GLY A 83 -3.33 -8.01 -2.74
N ILE A 84 -4.33 -7.90 -3.58
CA ILE A 84 -5.43 -8.84 -3.74
C ILE A 84 -5.63 -9.18 -5.21
N LYS A 85 -6.50 -10.13 -5.50
CA LYS A 85 -6.97 -10.36 -6.86
C LYS A 85 -8.12 -9.41 -7.18
N ALA A 86 -8.26 -9.01 -8.45
CA ALA A 86 -9.39 -8.17 -8.86
C ALA A 86 -10.75 -8.81 -8.57
N THR A 87 -10.82 -10.14 -8.57
CA THR A 87 -12.01 -10.91 -8.20
C THR A 87 -12.37 -10.83 -6.72
N ASP A 88 -11.44 -10.37 -5.87
CA ASP A 88 -11.66 -10.18 -4.44
C ASP A 88 -12.26 -8.81 -4.10
N PHE A 89 -12.38 -7.91 -5.08
CA PHE A 89 -13.07 -6.64 -4.87
C PHE A 89 -14.54 -6.83 -4.51
N PRO A 90 -15.12 -5.94 -3.69
CA PRO A 90 -16.57 -5.90 -3.51
C PRO A 90 -17.30 -5.81 -4.84
N ALA A 91 -18.50 -6.37 -4.92
CA ALA A 91 -19.29 -6.39 -6.14
C ALA A 91 -19.49 -4.98 -6.75
N ALA A 92 -19.68 -3.97 -5.90
CA ALA A 92 -19.84 -2.58 -6.34
C ALA A 92 -18.56 -2.02 -7.01
N VAL A 93 -17.39 -2.38 -6.49
CA VAL A 93 -16.09 -1.99 -7.08
C VAL A 93 -15.89 -2.72 -8.41
N GLN A 94 -16.20 -4.02 -8.47
CA GLN A 94 -16.14 -4.78 -9.73
C GLN A 94 -17.07 -4.19 -10.79
N ALA A 95 -18.27 -3.78 -10.41
CA ALA A 95 -19.21 -3.11 -11.32
C ALA A 95 -18.67 -1.78 -11.85
N ALA A 96 -18.03 -0.99 -10.99
CA ALA A 96 -17.39 0.27 -11.40
C ALA A 96 -16.22 0.06 -12.37
N LEU A 97 -15.56 -1.09 -12.29
CA LEU A 97 -14.43 -1.47 -13.14
C LEU A 97 -14.83 -2.28 -14.38
N LYS A 98 -16.12 -2.50 -14.60
CA LYS A 98 -16.61 -3.30 -15.73
C LYS A 98 -16.08 -2.77 -17.07
N GLY A 99 -15.53 -3.68 -17.88
CA GLY A 99 -14.93 -3.34 -19.18
C GLY A 99 -13.51 -2.77 -19.08
N LYS A 100 -12.97 -2.59 -17.89
CA LYS A 100 -11.59 -2.14 -17.67
C LYS A 100 -10.68 -3.33 -17.39
N LYS A 101 -9.46 -3.28 -17.91
CA LYS A 101 -8.45 -4.28 -17.63
C LYS A 101 -7.67 -3.87 -16.38
N VAL A 102 -7.91 -4.55 -15.26
CA VAL A 102 -7.20 -4.35 -14.02
C VAL A 102 -5.89 -5.11 -14.05
N LYS A 103 -4.78 -4.41 -13.97
CA LYS A 103 -3.44 -5.00 -13.95
C LYS A 103 -3.04 -5.44 -12.54
N GLU A 104 -3.27 -4.58 -11.56
CA GLU A 104 -3.01 -4.85 -10.15
C GLU A 104 -4.18 -4.36 -9.29
N ALA A 105 -4.40 -5.04 -8.19
CA ALA A 105 -5.46 -4.74 -7.24
C ALA A 105 -4.93 -4.77 -5.82
N ALA A 106 -5.40 -3.85 -4.99
CA ALA A 106 -5.03 -3.79 -3.58
C ALA A 106 -6.20 -3.34 -2.71
N ILE A 107 -6.11 -3.72 -1.45
CA ILE A 107 -6.95 -3.19 -0.38
C ILE A 107 -6.09 -2.31 0.52
N ILE A 108 -6.60 -1.12 0.85
CA ILE A 108 -5.91 -0.11 1.65
C ILE A 108 -6.74 0.16 2.90
N THR A 109 -6.08 0.09 4.05
CA THR A 109 -6.67 0.48 5.34
C THR A 109 -5.94 1.70 5.86
N LYS A 110 -6.68 2.79 6.08
CA LYS A 110 -6.15 4.07 6.53
C LYS A 110 -7.17 4.80 7.40
N GLY A 111 -6.75 5.23 8.57
CA GLY A 111 -7.63 5.98 9.49
C GLY A 111 -8.92 5.23 9.85
N GLY A 112 -8.85 3.91 10.00
CA GLY A 112 -10.02 3.07 10.27
C GLY A 112 -10.96 2.86 9.09
N LYS A 113 -10.60 3.36 7.91
CA LYS A 113 -11.38 3.21 6.66
C LYS A 113 -10.69 2.26 5.71
N THR A 114 -11.49 1.57 4.90
CA THR A 114 -11.01 0.66 3.86
C THR A 114 -11.30 1.22 2.48
N PHE A 115 -10.28 1.18 1.63
CA PHE A 115 -10.36 1.59 0.24
C PHE A 115 -9.87 0.46 -0.66
N TYR A 116 -10.22 0.52 -1.93
CA TYR A 116 -9.84 -0.46 -2.95
C TYR A 116 -9.15 0.25 -4.09
N GLU A 117 -7.97 -0.24 -4.45
CA GLU A 117 -7.18 0.33 -5.52
C GLU A 117 -7.08 -0.63 -6.69
N ALA A 118 -7.27 -0.10 -7.89
CA ALA A 118 -7.08 -0.83 -9.14
C ALA A 118 -6.15 -0.07 -10.08
N GLU A 119 -5.09 -0.71 -10.53
CA GLU A 119 -4.26 -0.17 -11.61
C GLU A 119 -4.91 -0.49 -12.96
N VAL A 120 -5.28 0.55 -13.69
CA VAL A 120 -5.88 0.48 -15.01
C VAL A 120 -5.18 1.46 -15.95
N GLY A 121 -4.59 0.93 -17.01
CA GLY A 121 -3.90 1.77 -18.01
C GLY A 121 -2.74 2.59 -17.44
N GLY A 122 -2.03 2.06 -16.44
CA GLY A 122 -0.91 2.73 -15.78
C GLY A 122 -1.31 3.81 -14.77
N LYS A 123 -2.60 3.88 -14.42
CA LYS A 123 -3.14 4.80 -13.42
C LYS A 123 -3.80 4.03 -12.28
N ASP A 124 -3.65 4.54 -11.08
CA ASP A 124 -4.31 4.00 -9.90
C ASP A 124 -5.68 4.66 -9.74
N LEU A 125 -6.71 3.82 -9.70
CA LEU A 125 -8.09 4.21 -9.43
C LEU A 125 -8.46 3.76 -8.03
N LEU A 126 -8.95 4.67 -7.22
CA LEU A 126 -9.30 4.40 -5.84
C LEU A 126 -10.82 4.45 -5.63
N PHE A 127 -11.34 3.48 -4.89
CA PHE A 127 -12.78 3.33 -4.63
C PHE A 127 -13.04 3.10 -3.15
N ASP A 128 -14.21 3.54 -2.67
CA ASP A 128 -14.75 3.04 -1.42
C ASP A 128 -15.47 1.69 -1.63
N ALA A 129 -15.99 1.10 -0.55
CA ALA A 129 -16.66 -0.20 -0.60
C ALA A 129 -17.96 -0.19 -1.42
N ASP A 130 -18.55 0.99 -1.64
CA ASP A 130 -19.76 1.18 -2.45
C ASP A 130 -19.45 1.37 -3.95
N GLY A 131 -18.17 1.29 -4.31
CA GLY A 131 -17.73 1.47 -5.69
C GLY A 131 -17.65 2.92 -6.16
N LYS A 132 -17.73 3.87 -5.21
CA LYS A 132 -17.59 5.29 -5.50
C LYS A 132 -16.11 5.63 -5.66
N ALA A 133 -15.76 6.27 -6.78
CA ALA A 133 -14.40 6.75 -7.01
C ALA A 133 -14.04 7.87 -6.02
N ILE A 134 -12.80 7.79 -5.51
CA ILE A 134 -12.23 8.78 -4.59
C ILE A 134 -11.16 9.54 -5.37
N HIS A 135 -11.23 10.86 -5.33
CA HIS A 135 -10.33 11.78 -6.05
C HIS A 135 -9.40 12.51 -5.09
#